data_e613e64db1685ffe6f3ee2a827352465
#
_entry.id   e613e64db1685ffe6f3ee2a827352465
#
_cell.length_a   1.000
_cell.length_b   1.000
_cell.length_c   1.000
_cell.angle_alpha   90.00
_cell.angle_beta   90.00
_cell.angle_gamma   90.00
#
_symmetry.space_group_name_H-M   'P 1'
#
loop_
_entity.id
_entity.type
_entity.pdbx_description
1 polymer ?
#
loop_
_entity_poly.entity_id
_entity_poly.type
_entity_poly.pdbx_seq_one_letter_code
_entity_poly.pdbx_strand_id
1 'polypeptide(L)'
;MNEKTIATIALRDGGFANLQETLLEAARWLELAAVQGAQLAVLPETINLLHRTNASAPLDDFALEDWREATAILCETAARLKISLVLPLLVRDNNVLANRFYVLSRDGTSLGYYQKRVPAPGESTAGVESGDCSPLRWEGLTVGGAICFDVYYPHVVFEPQVESGADFFIIPSFTPAGSLLDFYALIYGVPFVLAYSPWSRILDRDGTELTAGGYRSETLRFGFGTPVQLATLNFDAVTLFADHNQEKMSDVARHYGRDVLIRFNQPNCLFTLESRSADLSVAEVMRQFGLVSRRDYFAQHDPSHCKRAFSPKRP
;
A
#
# COMPACT_ATOMS: atom_id res chain seq x y z
N MET A 1 -20.02 7.17 3.50
CA MET A 1 -18.60 7.09 3.94
C MET A 1 -17.97 5.82 3.38
N ASN A 2 -16.85 5.92 2.71
CA ASN A 2 -16.09 4.77 2.21
C ASN A 2 -14.79 4.62 3.03
N GLU A 3 -14.95 4.36 4.32
CA GLU A 3 -13.84 4.18 5.26
C GLU A 3 -13.47 2.71 5.39
N LYS A 4 -12.17 2.43 5.42
CA LYS A 4 -11.61 1.11 5.64
C LYS A 4 -10.47 1.19 6.65
N THR A 5 -10.56 0.36 7.69
CA THR A 5 -9.46 0.19 8.64
C THR A 5 -8.52 -0.90 8.13
N ILE A 6 -7.28 -0.51 7.89
CA ILE A 6 -6.23 -1.38 7.37
C ILE A 6 -5.15 -1.54 8.43
N ALA A 7 -4.67 -2.76 8.61
CA ALA A 7 -3.55 -3.08 9.48
C ALA A 7 -2.33 -3.47 8.65
N THR A 8 -1.15 -3.07 9.10
CA THR A 8 0.12 -3.68 8.72
C THR A 8 0.66 -4.48 9.89
N ILE A 9 1.22 -5.64 9.60
CA ILE A 9 1.79 -6.53 10.60
C ILE A 9 3.29 -6.63 10.36
N ALA A 10 4.09 -6.16 11.30
CA ALA A 10 5.52 -6.42 11.31
C ALA A 10 5.77 -7.82 11.89
N LEU A 11 6.69 -8.56 11.30
CA LEU A 11 7.18 -9.83 11.84
C LEU A 11 8.66 -9.70 12.20
N ARG A 12 9.16 -10.54 13.09
CA ARG A 12 10.60 -10.59 13.39
C ARG A 12 11.38 -10.88 12.11
N ASP A 13 12.46 -10.15 11.90
CA ASP A 13 13.37 -10.39 10.79
C ASP A 13 14.34 -11.53 11.15
N GLY A 14 13.84 -12.76 11.03
CA GLY A 14 14.57 -13.98 11.38
C GLY A 14 14.32 -14.50 12.80
N GLY A 15 15.09 -15.51 13.18
CA GLY A 15 14.99 -16.16 14.49
C GLY A 15 13.83 -17.16 14.60
N PHE A 16 13.19 -17.54 13.50
CA PHE A 16 12.22 -18.63 13.44
C PHE A 16 12.93 -19.95 13.11
N ALA A 17 12.53 -21.01 13.79
CA ALA A 17 13.10 -22.34 13.57
C ALA A 17 12.63 -22.96 12.24
N ASN A 18 11.42 -22.64 11.81
CA ASN A 18 10.79 -23.17 10.60
C ASN A 18 9.61 -22.30 10.15
N LEU A 19 9.03 -22.64 8.99
CA LEU A 19 7.86 -21.95 8.45
C LEU A 19 6.67 -21.95 9.42
N GLN A 20 6.38 -23.07 10.08
CA GLN A 20 5.25 -23.19 11.00
C GLN A 20 5.31 -22.16 12.14
N GLU A 21 6.49 -21.92 12.69
CA GLU A 21 6.68 -20.91 13.75
C GLU A 21 6.40 -19.49 13.21
N THR A 22 6.86 -19.18 12.00
CA THR A 22 6.55 -17.91 11.32
C THR A 22 5.04 -17.73 11.15
N LEU A 23 4.35 -18.76 10.67
CA LEU A 23 2.91 -18.72 10.42
C LEU A 23 2.10 -18.57 11.72
N LEU A 24 2.50 -19.23 12.80
CA LEU A 24 1.87 -19.11 14.11
C LEU A 24 2.02 -17.70 14.69
N GLU A 25 3.19 -17.09 14.53
CA GLU A 25 3.38 -15.71 14.96
C GLU A 25 2.53 -14.75 14.11
N ALA A 26 2.51 -14.91 12.80
CA ALA A 26 1.67 -14.11 11.92
C ALA A 26 0.18 -14.26 12.25
N ALA A 27 -0.30 -15.48 12.53
CA ALA A 27 -1.69 -15.74 12.91
C ALA A 27 -2.06 -15.04 14.23
N ARG A 28 -1.17 -15.04 15.23
CA ARG A 28 -1.36 -14.33 16.50
C ARG A 28 -1.53 -12.82 16.30
N TRP A 29 -0.72 -12.20 15.43
CA TRP A 29 -0.84 -10.77 15.16
C TRP A 29 -2.04 -10.45 14.27
N LEU A 30 -2.44 -11.36 13.40
CA LEU A 30 -3.68 -11.25 12.63
C LEU A 30 -4.92 -11.23 13.55
N GLU A 31 -4.94 -12.06 14.60
CA GLU A 31 -5.98 -12.02 15.64
C GLU A 31 -6.05 -10.66 16.32
N LEU A 32 -4.89 -10.10 16.69
CA LEU A 32 -4.85 -8.77 17.30
C LEU A 32 -5.38 -7.68 16.33
N ALA A 33 -4.97 -7.72 15.06
CA ALA A 33 -5.46 -6.78 14.05
C ALA A 33 -7.00 -6.85 13.91
N ALA A 34 -7.55 -8.07 13.87
CA ALA A 34 -8.99 -8.28 13.76
C ALA A 34 -9.75 -7.76 15.00
N VAL A 35 -9.25 -8.04 16.21
CA VAL A 35 -9.84 -7.52 17.47
C VAL A 35 -9.83 -6.00 17.51
N GLN A 36 -8.83 -5.35 16.92
CA GLN A 36 -8.73 -3.90 16.83
C GLN A 36 -9.58 -3.31 15.67
N GLY A 37 -10.32 -4.13 14.93
CA GLY A 37 -11.27 -3.70 13.91
C GLY A 37 -10.70 -3.57 12.50
N ALA A 38 -9.53 -4.13 12.24
CA ALA A 38 -8.98 -4.15 10.88
C ALA A 38 -9.88 -4.97 9.93
N GLN A 39 -10.09 -4.45 8.73
CA GLN A 39 -10.83 -5.10 7.65
C GLN A 39 -9.89 -5.80 6.67
N LEU A 40 -8.66 -5.30 6.57
CA LEU A 40 -7.57 -5.86 5.80
C LEU A 40 -6.30 -5.85 6.64
N ALA A 41 -5.56 -6.95 6.65
CA ALA A 41 -4.23 -7.03 7.25
C ALA A 41 -3.19 -7.31 6.16
N VAL A 42 -2.04 -6.66 6.25
CA VAL A 42 -0.93 -6.80 5.29
C VAL A 42 0.30 -7.36 6.03
N LEU A 43 0.78 -8.50 5.57
CA LEU A 43 2.03 -9.13 6.05
C LEU A 43 3.24 -8.63 5.27
N PRO A 44 4.47 -8.72 5.83
CA PRO A 44 5.68 -8.31 5.12
C PRO A 44 6.05 -9.28 3.98
N GLU A 45 6.97 -8.85 3.12
CA GLU A 45 7.42 -9.61 1.94
C GLU A 45 7.88 -11.03 2.30
N THR A 46 7.53 -12.00 1.44
CA THR A 46 7.98 -13.40 1.47
C THR A 46 8.15 -13.97 2.88
N ILE A 47 7.05 -14.03 3.65
CA ILE A 47 7.07 -14.50 5.05
C ILE A 47 7.65 -15.91 5.20
N ASN A 48 7.60 -16.72 4.15
CA ASN A 48 8.22 -18.05 4.10
C ASN A 48 9.76 -18.02 3.99
N LEU A 49 10.37 -16.85 3.87
CA LEU A 49 11.83 -16.69 3.95
C LEU A 49 12.31 -16.28 5.35
N LEU A 50 11.44 -15.87 6.26
CA LEU A 50 11.83 -15.33 7.56
C LEU A 50 12.48 -16.39 8.50
N HIS A 51 12.31 -17.68 8.22
CA HIS A 51 13.01 -18.76 8.93
C HIS A 51 14.33 -19.18 8.26
N ARG A 52 14.75 -18.50 7.19
CA ARG A 52 16.00 -18.77 6.49
C ARG A 52 17.18 -18.29 7.33
N THR A 53 17.92 -19.24 7.93
CA THR A 53 19.07 -18.93 8.79
C THR A 53 20.39 -18.76 8.01
N ASN A 54 20.46 -19.31 6.80
CA ASN A 54 21.63 -19.21 5.93
C ASN A 54 21.31 -18.35 4.70
N ALA A 55 21.86 -17.14 4.65
CA ALA A 55 21.66 -16.22 3.53
C ALA A 55 22.15 -16.77 2.17
N SER A 56 23.05 -17.75 2.18
CA SER A 56 23.57 -18.41 0.97
C SER A 56 22.71 -19.61 0.52
N ALA A 57 21.72 -20.05 1.30
CA ALA A 57 20.83 -21.14 0.86
C ALA A 57 20.04 -20.68 -0.38
N PRO A 58 19.81 -21.53 -1.39
CA PRO A 58 19.03 -21.18 -2.58
C PRO A 58 17.62 -20.70 -2.18
N LEU A 59 17.12 -19.68 -2.84
CA LEU A 59 15.74 -19.19 -2.63
C LEU A 59 14.72 -20.28 -2.96
N ASP A 60 15.06 -21.09 -3.93
CA ASP A 60 14.26 -22.21 -4.42
C ASP A 60 13.89 -23.23 -3.34
N ASP A 61 14.78 -23.47 -2.40
CA ASP A 61 14.56 -24.40 -1.27
C ASP A 61 13.41 -23.94 -0.35
N PHE A 62 13.00 -22.69 -0.43
CA PHE A 62 11.95 -22.09 0.38
C PHE A 62 10.67 -21.79 -0.40
N ALA A 63 10.68 -21.95 -1.73
CA ALA A 63 9.51 -21.69 -2.57
C ALA A 63 8.39 -22.69 -2.28
N LEU A 64 7.15 -22.21 -2.16
CA LEU A 64 5.99 -23.03 -1.89
C LEU A 64 5.32 -23.44 -3.21
N GLU A 65 5.14 -24.74 -3.45
CA GLU A 65 4.39 -25.25 -4.60
C GLU A 65 2.88 -25.22 -4.34
N ASP A 66 2.43 -25.75 -3.22
CA ASP A 66 1.06 -25.57 -2.72
C ASP A 66 1.04 -24.57 -1.56
N TRP A 67 1.00 -23.29 -1.92
CA TRP A 67 0.99 -22.24 -0.92
C TRP A 67 -0.28 -22.27 -0.04
N ARG A 68 -1.42 -22.75 -0.55
CA ARG A 68 -2.66 -22.81 0.24
C ARG A 68 -2.56 -23.83 1.34
N GLU A 69 -2.08 -25.03 1.04
CA GLU A 69 -1.84 -26.07 2.04
C GLU A 69 -0.76 -25.62 3.02
N ALA A 70 0.37 -25.12 2.51
CA ALA A 70 1.48 -24.69 3.36
C ALA A 70 1.12 -23.55 4.32
N THR A 71 0.17 -22.67 3.95
CA THR A 71 -0.26 -21.52 4.77
C THR A 71 -1.68 -21.65 5.29
N ALA A 72 -2.24 -22.85 5.34
CA ALA A 72 -3.64 -23.12 5.73
C ALA A 72 -4.02 -22.42 7.04
N ILE A 73 -3.13 -22.43 8.03
CA ILE A 73 -3.36 -21.77 9.33
C ILE A 73 -3.70 -20.28 9.20
N LEU A 74 -3.04 -19.56 8.28
CA LEU A 74 -3.33 -18.14 8.06
C LEU A 74 -4.63 -17.95 7.28
N CYS A 75 -4.87 -18.78 6.26
CA CYS A 75 -6.11 -18.75 5.47
C CYS A 75 -7.33 -19.02 6.36
N GLU A 76 -7.27 -20.05 7.19
CA GLU A 76 -8.33 -20.42 8.13
C GLU A 76 -8.53 -19.36 9.23
N THR A 77 -7.43 -18.80 9.75
CA THR A 77 -7.49 -17.73 10.77
C THR A 77 -8.16 -16.48 10.17
N ALA A 78 -7.77 -16.06 8.97
CA ALA A 78 -8.37 -14.92 8.28
C ALA A 78 -9.88 -15.13 8.05
N ALA A 79 -10.28 -16.30 7.55
CA ALA A 79 -11.67 -16.65 7.31
C ALA A 79 -12.50 -16.72 8.63
N ARG A 80 -11.95 -17.32 9.67
CA ARG A 80 -12.58 -17.40 11.00
C ARG A 80 -12.81 -16.02 11.61
N LEU A 81 -11.84 -15.12 11.46
CA LEU A 81 -11.90 -13.75 11.97
C LEU A 81 -12.67 -12.79 11.05
N LYS A 82 -13.03 -13.22 9.84
CA LYS A 82 -13.66 -12.42 8.79
C LYS A 82 -12.86 -11.17 8.44
N ILE A 83 -11.53 -11.30 8.38
CA ILE A 83 -10.60 -10.27 7.97
C ILE A 83 -9.97 -10.64 6.63
N SER A 84 -9.86 -9.69 5.71
CA SER A 84 -9.09 -9.88 4.48
C SER A 84 -7.60 -9.89 4.79
N LEU A 85 -6.83 -10.65 4.01
CA LEU A 85 -5.40 -10.83 4.26
C LEU A 85 -4.60 -10.63 2.98
N VAL A 86 -3.54 -9.83 3.05
CA VAL A 86 -2.47 -9.80 2.06
C VAL A 86 -1.37 -10.73 2.53
N LEU A 87 -1.13 -11.79 1.75
CA LEU A 87 -0.23 -12.88 2.07
C LEU A 87 0.94 -12.93 1.07
N PRO A 88 2.10 -12.35 1.41
CA PRO A 88 3.27 -12.32 0.53
C PRO A 88 4.14 -13.57 0.70
N LEU A 89 4.42 -14.22 -0.43
CA LEU A 89 5.11 -15.51 -0.48
C LEU A 89 6.09 -15.58 -1.66
N LEU A 90 7.17 -16.32 -1.46
CA LEU A 90 7.95 -16.88 -2.56
C LEU A 90 7.30 -18.22 -2.95
N VAL A 91 6.89 -18.36 -4.19
CA VAL A 91 6.17 -19.54 -4.69
C VAL A 91 6.81 -20.11 -5.92
N ARG A 92 6.57 -21.40 -6.15
CA ARG A 92 6.85 -22.09 -7.40
C ARG A 92 5.53 -22.51 -8.06
N ASP A 93 5.24 -21.93 -9.20
CA ASP A 93 4.02 -22.17 -9.95
C ASP A 93 4.39 -22.59 -11.39
N ASN A 94 4.08 -23.84 -11.78
CA ASN A 94 4.42 -24.39 -13.09
C ASN A 94 5.91 -24.21 -13.46
N ASN A 95 6.82 -24.49 -12.54
CA ASN A 95 8.28 -24.29 -12.65
C ASN A 95 8.73 -22.81 -12.67
N VAL A 96 7.84 -21.86 -12.51
CA VAL A 96 8.15 -20.43 -12.36
C VAL A 96 8.39 -20.10 -10.90
N LEU A 97 9.58 -19.61 -10.58
CA LEU A 97 9.87 -19.04 -9.26
C LEU A 97 9.38 -17.60 -9.24
N ALA A 98 8.49 -17.25 -8.31
CA ALA A 98 7.85 -15.96 -8.27
C ALA A 98 7.73 -15.40 -6.85
N ASN A 99 8.00 -14.11 -6.69
CA ASN A 99 7.69 -13.35 -5.50
C ASN A 99 6.32 -12.70 -5.68
N ARG A 100 5.32 -13.18 -4.93
CA ARG A 100 3.92 -12.76 -5.06
C ARG A 100 3.33 -12.36 -3.71
N PHE A 101 2.38 -11.45 -3.72
CA PHE A 101 1.40 -11.39 -2.64
C PHE A 101 0.01 -11.74 -3.16
N TYR A 102 -0.69 -12.55 -2.40
CA TYR A 102 -2.09 -12.90 -2.64
C TYR A 102 -2.99 -12.00 -1.81
N VAL A 103 -4.14 -11.61 -2.36
CA VAL A 103 -5.20 -10.94 -1.59
C VAL A 103 -6.30 -11.96 -1.32
N LEU A 104 -6.54 -12.24 -0.05
CA LEU A 104 -7.62 -13.11 0.38
C LEU A 104 -8.78 -12.26 0.88
N SER A 105 -9.99 -12.59 0.46
CA SER A 105 -11.22 -12.01 0.99
C SER A 105 -11.51 -12.48 2.41
N ARG A 106 -12.51 -11.91 3.04
CA ARG A 106 -12.92 -12.23 4.41
C ARG A 106 -13.41 -13.68 4.61
N ASP A 107 -13.71 -14.40 3.55
CA ASP A 107 -14.09 -15.82 3.57
C ASP A 107 -12.94 -16.76 3.18
N GLY A 108 -11.72 -16.21 3.02
CA GLY A 108 -10.53 -16.95 2.64
C GLY A 108 -10.40 -17.24 1.13
N THR A 109 -11.31 -16.71 0.30
CA THR A 109 -11.22 -16.84 -1.16
C THR A 109 -10.10 -15.93 -1.70
N SER A 110 -9.29 -16.42 -2.63
CA SER A 110 -8.30 -15.59 -3.31
C SER A 110 -8.97 -14.66 -4.31
N LEU A 111 -8.72 -13.38 -4.17
CA LEU A 111 -9.15 -12.33 -5.10
C LEU A 111 -8.15 -12.10 -6.23
N GLY A 112 -6.99 -12.77 -6.17
CA GLY A 112 -5.90 -12.65 -7.12
C GLY A 112 -4.56 -12.43 -6.42
N TYR A 113 -3.56 -12.15 -7.21
CA TYR A 113 -2.21 -11.86 -6.73
C TYR A 113 -1.56 -10.74 -7.53
N TYR A 114 -0.61 -10.06 -6.91
CA TYR A 114 0.39 -9.23 -7.56
C TYR A 114 1.72 -10.00 -7.56
N GLN A 115 2.41 -10.03 -8.69
CA GLN A 115 3.75 -10.58 -8.81
C GLN A 115 4.75 -9.44 -8.95
N LYS A 116 5.84 -9.50 -8.19
CA LYS A 116 6.92 -8.50 -8.23
C LYS A 116 7.33 -8.17 -9.66
N ARG A 117 7.25 -6.89 -10.00
CA ARG A 117 7.54 -6.41 -11.36
C ARG A 117 9.03 -6.36 -11.64
N VAL A 118 9.81 -5.93 -10.64
CA VAL A 118 11.26 -5.76 -10.76
C VAL A 118 11.94 -6.60 -9.67
N PRO A 119 12.28 -7.86 -9.95
CA PRO A 119 13.05 -8.67 -9.01
C PRO A 119 14.37 -8.00 -8.64
N ALA A 120 14.73 -8.04 -7.35
CA ALA A 120 16.02 -7.54 -6.90
C ALA A 120 17.18 -8.37 -7.51
N PRO A 121 18.42 -7.84 -7.58
CA PRO A 121 19.52 -8.54 -8.23
C PRO A 121 19.74 -9.99 -7.74
N GLY A 122 19.59 -10.23 -6.43
CA GLY A 122 19.68 -11.59 -5.87
C GLY A 122 18.52 -12.50 -6.29
N GLU A 123 17.31 -11.97 -6.41
CA GLU A 123 16.13 -12.69 -6.91
C GLU A 123 16.27 -13.00 -8.38
N SER A 124 16.71 -12.03 -9.21
CA SER A 124 16.96 -12.25 -10.64
C SER A 124 18.02 -13.32 -10.87
N THR A 125 19.10 -13.32 -10.09
CA THR A 125 20.14 -14.36 -10.14
C THR A 125 19.60 -15.74 -9.76
N ALA A 126 18.64 -15.80 -8.84
CA ALA A 126 17.98 -17.03 -8.42
C ALA A 126 16.87 -17.48 -9.39
N GLY A 127 16.57 -16.73 -10.45
CA GLY A 127 15.57 -17.07 -11.45
C GLY A 127 14.15 -16.65 -11.07
N VAL A 128 13.97 -15.69 -10.16
CA VAL A 128 12.64 -15.11 -9.89
C VAL A 128 12.18 -14.30 -11.11
N GLU A 129 11.00 -14.64 -11.62
CA GLU A 129 10.46 -14.00 -12.81
C GLU A 129 9.68 -12.71 -12.51
N SER A 130 9.75 -11.76 -13.44
CA SER A 130 9.00 -10.51 -13.42
C SER A 130 7.51 -10.76 -13.67
N GLY A 131 6.66 -10.03 -12.92
CA GLY A 131 5.22 -10.01 -13.13
C GLY A 131 4.75 -8.86 -14.01
N ASP A 132 3.45 -8.69 -14.09
CA ASP A 132 2.78 -7.49 -14.60
C ASP A 132 2.31 -6.60 -13.44
N CYS A 133 1.80 -5.40 -13.79
CA CYS A 133 1.33 -4.40 -12.83
C CYS A 133 -0.20 -4.23 -12.89
N SER A 134 -0.95 -5.33 -13.08
CA SER A 134 -2.41 -5.28 -13.08
C SER A 134 -2.94 -5.05 -11.65
N PRO A 135 -3.74 -4.00 -11.43
CA PRO A 135 -4.35 -3.75 -10.14
C PRO A 135 -5.33 -4.85 -9.75
N LEU A 136 -5.44 -5.10 -8.45
CA LEU A 136 -6.39 -6.05 -7.87
C LEU A 136 -7.69 -5.35 -7.45
N ARG A 137 -8.70 -6.12 -7.11
CA ARG A 137 -9.96 -5.62 -6.55
C ARG A 137 -10.17 -6.12 -5.14
N TRP A 138 -10.50 -5.20 -4.22
CA TRP A 138 -10.86 -5.52 -2.85
C TRP A 138 -12.00 -4.62 -2.36
N GLU A 139 -13.13 -5.22 -2.01
CA GLU A 139 -14.32 -4.52 -1.47
C GLU A 139 -14.72 -3.24 -2.25
N GLY A 140 -14.71 -3.33 -3.56
CA GLY A 140 -15.06 -2.22 -4.46
C GLY A 140 -13.91 -1.27 -4.78
N LEU A 141 -12.78 -1.39 -4.08
CA LEU A 141 -11.57 -0.59 -4.31
C LEU A 141 -10.64 -1.26 -5.31
N THR A 142 -9.90 -0.42 -6.04
CA THR A 142 -8.79 -0.83 -6.90
C THR A 142 -7.49 -0.77 -6.10
N VAL A 143 -6.86 -1.91 -5.91
CA VAL A 143 -5.64 -2.06 -5.12
C VAL A 143 -4.43 -2.10 -6.04
N GLY A 144 -3.56 -1.14 -5.94
CA GLY A 144 -2.24 -1.19 -6.56
C GLY A 144 -1.27 -2.03 -5.72
N GLY A 145 -0.32 -2.66 -6.39
CA GLY A 145 0.70 -3.48 -5.76
C GLY A 145 2.12 -3.02 -6.08
N ALA A 146 3.01 -3.19 -5.12
CA ALA A 146 4.45 -3.16 -5.30
C ALA A 146 5.11 -4.06 -4.26
N ILE A 147 6.25 -4.67 -4.58
CA ILE A 147 7.00 -5.49 -3.64
C ILE A 147 8.43 -4.97 -3.55
N CYS A 148 8.81 -4.44 -2.37
CA CYS A 148 10.19 -4.10 -2.01
C CYS A 148 10.92 -3.29 -3.10
N PHE A 149 11.77 -3.93 -3.89
CA PHE A 149 12.61 -3.30 -4.92
C PHE A 149 11.83 -2.58 -6.02
N ASP A 150 10.56 -2.93 -6.22
CA ASP A 150 9.64 -2.24 -7.13
C ASP A 150 9.54 -0.74 -6.86
N VAL A 151 9.73 -0.31 -5.60
CA VAL A 151 9.61 1.10 -5.20
C VAL A 151 10.59 2.05 -5.88
N TYR A 152 11.69 1.51 -6.42
CA TYR A 152 12.70 2.31 -7.13
C TYR A 152 12.37 2.53 -8.61
N TYR A 153 11.27 1.95 -9.11
CA TYR A 153 10.90 2.00 -10.53
C TYR A 153 9.46 2.53 -10.72
N PRO A 154 9.16 3.77 -10.29
CA PRO A 154 7.80 4.29 -10.27
C PRO A 154 7.13 4.30 -11.64
N HIS A 155 7.86 4.59 -12.70
CA HIS A 155 7.33 4.68 -14.07
C HIS A 155 6.89 3.32 -14.67
N VAL A 156 7.36 2.19 -14.14
CA VAL A 156 6.92 0.85 -14.59
C VAL A 156 6.05 0.14 -13.57
N VAL A 157 5.98 0.64 -12.33
CA VAL A 157 5.23 0.02 -11.25
C VAL A 157 4.02 0.85 -10.83
N PHE A 158 4.23 2.10 -10.39
CA PHE A 158 3.14 2.91 -9.84
C PHE A 158 2.32 3.63 -10.90
N GLU A 159 2.98 4.29 -11.86
CA GLU A 159 2.29 5.12 -12.86
C GLU A 159 1.22 4.35 -13.64
N PRO A 160 1.48 3.15 -14.20
CA PRO A 160 0.46 2.40 -14.93
C PRO A 160 -0.75 2.02 -14.06
N GLN A 161 -0.52 1.73 -12.77
CA GLN A 161 -1.58 1.36 -11.85
C GLN A 161 -2.40 2.59 -11.40
N VAL A 162 -1.76 3.75 -11.23
CA VAL A 162 -2.44 5.03 -10.97
C VAL A 162 -3.30 5.43 -12.18
N GLU A 163 -2.80 5.26 -13.40
CA GLU A 163 -3.56 5.48 -14.64
C GLU A 163 -4.77 4.53 -14.73
N SER A 164 -4.62 3.30 -14.25
CA SER A 164 -5.70 2.31 -14.16
C SER A 164 -6.66 2.56 -12.99
N GLY A 165 -6.48 3.63 -12.21
CA GLY A 165 -7.37 4.05 -11.15
C GLY A 165 -7.13 3.36 -9.81
N ALA A 166 -5.88 3.05 -9.45
CA ALA A 166 -5.57 2.55 -8.12
C ALA A 166 -6.01 3.54 -7.03
N ASP A 167 -6.79 3.06 -6.06
CA ASP A 167 -7.28 3.82 -4.91
C ASP A 167 -6.23 3.91 -3.80
N PHE A 168 -5.38 2.90 -3.68
CA PHE A 168 -4.25 2.85 -2.74
C PHE A 168 -3.25 1.77 -3.16
N PHE A 169 -2.05 1.81 -2.55
CA PHE A 169 -1.00 0.82 -2.79
C PHE A 169 -0.70 -0.02 -1.55
N ILE A 170 -0.49 -1.32 -1.78
CA ILE A 170 -0.01 -2.29 -0.80
C ILE A 170 1.42 -2.65 -1.15
N ILE A 171 2.32 -2.55 -0.15
CA ILE A 171 3.76 -2.74 -0.35
C ILE A 171 4.34 -3.67 0.72
N PRO A 172 4.29 -4.98 0.53
CA PRO A 172 5.12 -5.90 1.31
C PRO A 172 6.60 -5.68 0.99
N SER A 173 7.48 -5.60 2.00
CA SER A 173 8.86 -5.19 1.76
C SER A 173 9.87 -5.74 2.76
N PHE A 174 11.13 -5.86 2.32
CA PHE A 174 12.33 -5.95 3.15
C PHE A 174 13.12 -4.64 3.20
N THR A 175 12.56 -3.54 2.72
CA THR A 175 13.16 -2.19 2.81
C THR A 175 12.12 -1.20 3.33
N PRO A 176 12.53 -0.21 4.14
CA PRO A 176 11.61 0.81 4.64
C PRO A 176 11.17 1.80 3.56
N ALA A 177 11.82 1.83 2.40
CA ALA A 177 11.64 2.78 1.29
C ALA A 177 11.72 4.28 1.68
N GLY A 178 11.78 4.60 2.97
CA GLY A 178 12.01 5.96 3.49
C GLY A 178 11.09 7.01 2.89
N SER A 179 11.66 8.17 2.59
CA SER A 179 10.92 9.32 2.02
C SER A 179 10.41 9.11 0.60
N LEU A 180 10.79 8.02 -0.09
CA LEU A 180 10.24 7.72 -1.42
C LEU A 180 8.73 7.50 -1.36
N LEU A 181 8.24 6.78 -0.34
CA LEU A 181 6.81 6.54 -0.21
C LEU A 181 6.04 7.81 0.15
N ASP A 182 6.61 8.66 1.00
CA ASP A 182 6.02 9.96 1.33
C ASP A 182 5.85 10.81 0.06
N PHE A 183 6.89 10.82 -0.78
CA PHE A 183 6.89 11.51 -2.06
C PHE A 183 5.86 10.91 -3.04
N TYR A 184 5.77 9.58 -3.14
CA TYR A 184 4.80 8.95 -4.04
C TYR A 184 3.36 9.16 -3.59
N ALA A 185 3.06 9.06 -2.29
CA ALA A 185 1.74 9.38 -1.75
C ALA A 185 1.35 10.82 -2.13
N LEU A 186 2.28 11.76 -1.95
CA LEU A 186 2.10 13.16 -2.32
C LEU A 186 1.87 13.34 -3.83
N ILE A 187 2.68 12.69 -4.68
CA ILE A 187 2.62 12.89 -6.14
C ILE A 187 1.37 12.24 -6.74
N TYR A 188 1.07 11.02 -6.36
CA TYR A 188 -0.06 10.27 -6.92
C TYR A 188 -1.39 10.59 -6.24
N GLY A 189 -1.37 11.18 -5.04
CA GLY A 189 -2.58 11.55 -4.30
C GLY A 189 -3.37 10.36 -3.79
N VAL A 190 -2.70 9.23 -3.51
CA VAL A 190 -3.29 7.99 -3.02
C VAL A 190 -2.55 7.47 -1.77
N PRO A 191 -3.23 6.76 -0.85
CA PRO A 191 -2.60 6.18 0.32
C PRO A 191 -1.62 5.06 -0.02
N PHE A 192 -0.61 4.88 0.85
CA PHE A 192 0.39 3.80 0.77
C PHE A 192 0.44 2.99 2.06
N VAL A 193 0.39 1.68 1.94
CA VAL A 193 0.37 0.73 3.05
C VAL A 193 1.62 -0.14 2.95
N LEU A 194 2.66 0.19 3.72
CA LEU A 194 3.92 -0.54 3.76
C LEU A 194 3.92 -1.55 4.91
N ALA A 195 4.03 -2.83 4.60
CA ALA A 195 4.34 -3.89 5.56
C ALA A 195 5.81 -4.29 5.42
N TYR A 196 6.64 -3.77 6.31
CA TYR A 196 8.06 -4.04 6.39
C TYR A 196 8.36 -4.78 7.69
N SER A 197 9.19 -5.83 7.62
CA SER A 197 9.37 -6.74 8.74
C SER A 197 9.72 -6.02 10.06
N PRO A 198 10.75 -5.18 10.17
CA PRO A 198 11.04 -4.47 11.42
C PRO A 198 10.17 -3.24 11.66
N TRP A 199 9.64 -2.56 10.63
CA TRP A 199 8.97 -1.27 10.78
C TRP A 199 7.98 -0.97 9.66
N SER A 200 6.70 -1.10 9.95
CA SER A 200 5.61 -0.86 9.00
C SER A 200 5.07 0.57 9.11
N ARG A 201 4.47 1.07 8.02
CA ARG A 201 3.92 2.43 7.94
C ARG A 201 2.62 2.45 7.13
N ILE A 202 1.71 3.36 7.48
CA ILE A 202 0.56 3.71 6.64
C ILE A 202 0.58 5.21 6.40
N LEU A 203 0.59 5.60 5.14
CA LEU A 203 0.63 7.00 4.70
C LEU A 203 -0.70 7.38 4.06
N ASP A 204 -1.18 8.57 4.38
CA ASP A 204 -2.31 9.17 3.67
C ASP A 204 -1.87 9.72 2.31
N ARG A 205 -2.83 10.06 1.47
CA ARG A 205 -2.68 10.57 0.10
C ARG A 205 -1.91 11.89 -0.04
N ASP A 206 -1.69 12.60 1.05
CA ASP A 206 -0.90 13.84 1.08
C ASP A 206 0.52 13.65 1.64
N GLY A 207 0.94 12.38 1.81
CA GLY A 207 2.23 12.00 2.37
C GLY A 207 2.29 12.03 3.90
N THR A 208 1.19 12.33 4.58
CA THR A 208 1.13 12.29 6.04
C THR A 208 1.22 10.87 6.56
N GLU A 209 2.15 10.59 7.47
CA GLU A 209 2.23 9.32 8.17
C GLU A 209 1.13 9.22 9.21
N LEU A 210 0.17 8.31 8.99
CA LEU A 210 -0.96 8.08 9.90
C LEU A 210 -0.55 7.20 11.07
N THR A 211 0.29 6.22 10.81
CA THR A 211 0.85 5.33 11.83
C THR A 211 2.14 4.70 11.33
N ALA A 212 3.04 4.41 12.26
CA ALA A 212 4.25 3.64 12.01
C ALA A 212 4.66 2.86 13.26
N GLY A 213 5.26 1.70 13.07
CA GLY A 213 5.76 0.88 14.16
C GLY A 213 6.12 -0.53 13.73
N GLY A 214 6.64 -1.32 14.66
CA GLY A 214 7.07 -2.68 14.37
C GLY A 214 7.88 -3.28 15.49
N TYR A 215 8.63 -4.33 15.17
CA TYR A 215 9.57 -4.92 16.10
C TYR A 215 10.78 -4.02 16.30
N ARG A 216 11.22 -3.98 17.55
CA ARG A 216 12.45 -3.32 17.92
C ARG A 216 13.65 -4.12 17.38
N SER A 217 14.50 -3.50 16.56
CA SER A 217 15.83 -4.05 16.34
C SER A 217 16.68 -3.86 17.60
N GLU A 218 17.57 -4.76 17.89
CA GLU A 218 18.48 -4.65 19.04
C GLU A 218 19.35 -3.38 19.01
N THR A 219 19.50 -2.78 17.83
CA THR A 219 20.24 -1.54 17.59
C THR A 219 19.43 -0.27 17.88
N LEU A 220 18.10 -0.33 17.86
CA LEU A 220 17.23 0.80 18.17
C LEU A 220 16.73 0.71 19.61
N ARG A 221 17.45 1.37 20.53
CA ARG A 221 17.15 1.37 21.96
C ARG A 221 15.85 2.04 22.38
N PHE A 222 15.16 2.72 21.47
CA PHE A 222 13.93 3.49 21.76
C PHE A 222 12.86 3.16 20.73
N GLY A 223 11.80 2.53 21.12
CA GLY A 223 10.62 2.27 20.34
C GLY A 223 9.67 1.33 21.08
N PHE A 224 8.59 1.86 21.59
CA PHE A 224 7.44 1.10 22.06
C PHE A 224 6.49 0.99 20.86
N GLY A 225 6.72 0.04 19.98
CA GLY A 225 5.81 -0.24 18.88
C GLY A 225 5.15 -1.59 19.10
N THR A 226 3.86 -1.68 18.84
CA THR A 226 3.22 -2.97 18.63
C THR A 226 3.56 -3.45 17.22
N PRO A 227 3.70 -4.75 16.99
CA PRO A 227 3.89 -5.28 15.63
C PRO A 227 2.72 -4.95 14.67
N VAL A 228 1.57 -4.61 15.21
CA VAL A 228 0.37 -4.28 14.43
C VAL A 228 0.16 -2.77 14.45
N GLN A 229 0.14 -2.17 13.28
CA GLN A 229 -0.16 -0.76 13.07
C GLN A 229 -1.48 -0.65 12.31
N LEU A 230 -2.40 0.22 12.76
CA LEU A 230 -3.70 0.42 12.14
C LEU A 230 -3.90 1.87 11.76
N ALA A 231 -4.55 2.07 10.60
CA ALA A 231 -5.13 3.36 10.25
C ALA A 231 -6.47 3.15 9.54
N THR A 232 -7.39 4.08 9.77
CA THR A 232 -8.63 4.16 8.99
C THR A 232 -8.41 5.16 7.86
N LEU A 233 -8.58 4.68 6.63
CA LEU A 233 -8.47 5.46 5.41
C LEU A 233 -9.86 5.77 4.87
N ASN A 234 -10.12 7.03 4.54
CA ASN A 234 -11.32 7.42 3.82
C ASN A 234 -11.04 7.44 2.32
N PHE A 235 -11.72 6.57 1.57
CA PHE A 235 -11.57 6.47 0.12
C PHE A 235 -12.49 7.43 -0.66
N ASP A 236 -13.42 8.10 0.02
CA ASP A 236 -14.14 9.24 -0.55
C ASP A 236 -13.43 10.54 -0.18
N ALA A 237 -12.25 10.72 -0.73
CA ALA A 237 -11.36 11.84 -0.47
C ALA A 237 -10.45 12.13 -1.67
N VAL A 238 -9.99 13.37 -1.78
CA VAL A 238 -9.15 13.87 -2.87
C VAL A 238 -8.12 14.86 -2.39
N THR A 239 -6.95 14.90 -3.05
CA THR A 239 -5.99 16.00 -2.90
C THR A 239 -6.22 17.07 -3.94
N LEU A 240 -6.21 18.33 -3.52
CA LEU A 240 -6.44 19.52 -4.32
C LEU A 240 -5.20 20.43 -4.19
N PHE A 241 -4.65 20.87 -5.31
CA PHE A 241 -3.57 21.87 -5.27
C PHE A 241 -4.15 23.25 -4.91
N ALA A 242 -3.47 23.99 -4.03
CA ALA A 242 -4.00 25.23 -3.47
C ALA A 242 -4.30 26.31 -4.50
N ASP A 243 -3.44 26.44 -5.51
CA ASP A 243 -3.47 27.54 -6.49
C ASP A 243 -4.87 27.78 -7.09
N HIS A 244 -5.52 26.74 -7.61
CA HIS A 244 -6.86 26.85 -8.19
C HIS A 244 -8.00 26.81 -7.19
N ASN A 245 -7.79 26.21 -6.02
CA ASN A 245 -8.86 25.78 -5.11
C ASN A 245 -8.98 26.63 -3.85
N GLN A 246 -7.92 27.35 -3.45
CA GLN A 246 -7.81 28.02 -2.13
C GLN A 246 -8.98 28.95 -1.84
N GLU A 247 -9.37 29.82 -2.81
CA GLU A 247 -10.43 30.79 -2.62
C GLU A 247 -11.80 30.16 -2.36
N LYS A 248 -12.00 28.92 -2.86
CA LYS A 248 -13.27 28.17 -2.78
C LYS A 248 -13.43 27.42 -1.47
N MET A 249 -12.33 27.13 -0.73
CA MET A 249 -12.37 26.23 0.44
C MET A 249 -13.25 26.78 1.58
N SER A 250 -13.28 28.11 1.76
CA SER A 250 -14.14 28.74 2.77
C SER A 250 -15.63 28.59 2.45
N ASP A 251 -15.98 28.62 1.17
CA ASP A 251 -17.36 28.45 0.73
C ASP A 251 -17.80 26.99 0.82
N VAL A 252 -16.92 26.04 0.46
CA VAL A 252 -17.15 24.61 0.69
C VAL A 252 -17.39 24.33 2.16
N ALA A 253 -16.51 24.84 3.05
CA ALA A 253 -16.64 24.65 4.50
C ALA A 253 -17.93 25.26 5.05
N ARG A 254 -18.33 26.44 4.58
CA ARG A 254 -19.56 27.12 4.99
C ARG A 254 -20.80 26.36 4.52
N HIS A 255 -20.77 25.81 3.31
CA HIS A 255 -21.91 25.12 2.72
C HIS A 255 -22.18 23.75 3.34
N TYR A 256 -21.13 22.94 3.52
CA TYR A 256 -21.26 21.57 3.98
C TYR A 256 -20.98 21.35 5.47
N GLY A 257 -20.31 22.31 6.12
CA GLY A 257 -20.01 22.25 7.55
C GLY A 257 -19.29 20.94 7.93
N ARG A 258 -19.92 20.17 8.83
CA ARG A 258 -19.37 18.90 9.35
C ARG A 258 -19.40 17.73 8.36
N ASP A 259 -20.13 17.84 7.26
CA ASP A 259 -20.27 16.77 6.27
C ASP A 259 -19.04 16.61 5.38
N VAL A 260 -18.12 17.56 5.45
CA VAL A 260 -16.79 17.49 4.85
C VAL A 260 -15.69 17.77 5.86
N LEU A 261 -14.53 17.15 5.64
CA LEU A 261 -13.29 17.52 6.32
C LEU A 261 -12.34 18.12 5.30
N ILE A 262 -11.82 19.30 5.62
CA ILE A 262 -10.78 19.97 4.83
C ILE A 262 -9.54 20.08 5.69
N ARG A 263 -8.44 19.47 5.26
CA ARG A 263 -7.12 19.64 5.87
C ARG A 263 -6.22 20.41 4.91
N PHE A 264 -5.39 21.29 5.43
CA PHE A 264 -4.41 22.02 4.63
C PHE A 264 -2.99 21.62 5.01
N ASN A 265 -2.30 21.00 4.09
CA ASN A 265 -0.88 20.71 4.17
C ASN A 265 -0.11 21.88 3.57
N GLN A 266 0.20 22.89 4.41
CA GLN A 266 0.82 24.13 3.97
C GLN A 266 2.18 23.95 3.28
N PRO A 267 3.12 23.13 3.78
CA PRO A 267 4.42 22.93 3.12
C PRO A 267 4.31 22.44 1.67
N ASN A 268 3.27 21.69 1.36
CA ASN A 268 3.05 21.11 0.04
C ASN A 268 1.98 21.84 -0.78
N CYS A 269 1.42 22.94 -0.27
CA CYS A 269 0.34 23.72 -0.90
C CYS A 269 -0.85 22.83 -1.32
N LEU A 270 -1.25 21.89 -0.47
CA LEU A 270 -2.31 20.92 -0.75
C LEU A 270 -3.45 21.01 0.27
N PHE A 271 -4.68 20.91 -0.24
CA PHE A 271 -5.83 20.53 0.56
C PHE A 271 -6.13 19.05 0.38
N THR A 272 -6.48 18.38 1.47
CA THR A 272 -7.19 17.10 1.43
C THR A 272 -8.64 17.38 1.76
N LEU A 273 -9.54 17.06 0.83
CA LEU A 273 -10.99 17.17 0.99
C LEU A 273 -11.55 15.76 1.13
N GLU A 274 -12.31 15.52 2.19
CA GLU A 274 -12.94 14.23 2.50
C GLU A 274 -14.43 14.42 2.74
N SER A 275 -15.23 13.49 2.22
CA SER A 275 -16.64 13.38 2.66
C SER A 275 -16.71 12.66 4.01
N ARG A 276 -17.56 13.19 4.89
CA ARG A 276 -17.92 12.59 6.18
C ARG A 276 -19.40 12.23 6.28
N SER A 277 -20.10 12.27 5.15
CA SER A 277 -21.51 11.92 5.04
C SER A 277 -21.69 10.71 4.11
N ALA A 278 -22.66 9.88 4.42
CA ALA A 278 -23.05 8.76 3.53
C ALA A 278 -23.79 9.26 2.29
N ASP A 279 -24.41 10.43 2.39
CA ASP A 279 -25.29 11.00 1.36
C ASP A 279 -24.58 12.04 0.49
N LEU A 280 -23.28 12.28 0.71
CA LEU A 280 -22.46 13.24 -0.02
C LEU A 280 -21.19 12.58 -0.51
N SER A 281 -20.86 12.75 -1.78
CA SER A 281 -19.55 12.32 -2.31
C SER A 281 -18.64 13.53 -2.55
N VAL A 282 -17.33 13.32 -2.43
CA VAL A 282 -16.32 14.34 -2.78
C VAL A 282 -16.45 14.75 -4.24
N ALA A 283 -16.81 13.83 -5.13
CA ALA A 283 -17.05 14.15 -6.54
C ALA A 283 -18.19 15.16 -6.74
N GLU A 284 -19.25 15.09 -5.93
CA GLU A 284 -20.33 16.09 -5.95
C GLU A 284 -19.87 17.44 -5.46
N VAL A 285 -19.11 17.49 -4.36
CA VAL A 285 -18.52 18.74 -3.85
C VAL A 285 -17.62 19.38 -4.89
N MET A 286 -16.76 18.58 -5.51
CA MET A 286 -15.86 19.06 -6.58
C MET A 286 -16.64 19.66 -7.76
N ARG A 287 -17.67 18.99 -8.21
CA ARG A 287 -18.50 19.45 -9.32
C ARG A 287 -19.25 20.75 -8.97
N GLN A 288 -19.83 20.81 -7.78
CA GLN A 288 -20.61 21.98 -7.35
C GLN A 288 -19.77 23.25 -7.21
N PHE A 289 -18.54 23.13 -6.71
CA PHE A 289 -17.66 24.26 -6.48
C PHE A 289 -16.60 24.45 -7.57
N GLY A 290 -16.63 23.64 -8.63
CA GLY A 290 -15.65 23.70 -9.71
C GLY A 290 -14.22 23.48 -9.18
N LEU A 291 -14.04 22.52 -8.25
CA LEU A 291 -12.73 22.16 -7.73
C LEU A 291 -11.99 21.28 -8.74
N VAL A 292 -10.67 21.40 -8.76
CA VAL A 292 -9.81 20.61 -9.64
C VAL A 292 -8.87 19.79 -8.77
N SER A 293 -8.85 18.46 -9.00
CA SER A 293 -7.92 17.59 -8.28
C SER A 293 -6.46 17.98 -8.57
N ARG A 294 -5.55 17.66 -7.65
CA ARG A 294 -4.13 17.88 -7.90
C ARG A 294 -3.66 17.19 -9.18
N ARG A 295 -4.10 15.97 -9.41
CA ARG A 295 -3.76 15.18 -10.61
C ARG A 295 -4.21 15.90 -11.88
N ASP A 296 -5.48 16.34 -11.94
CA ASP A 296 -6.03 17.00 -13.12
C ASP A 296 -5.39 18.38 -13.35
N TYR A 297 -5.10 19.11 -12.25
CA TYR A 297 -4.43 20.40 -12.33
C TYR A 297 -3.07 20.27 -13.03
N PHE A 298 -2.22 19.33 -12.58
CA PHE A 298 -0.91 19.14 -13.18
C PHE A 298 -0.99 18.50 -14.57
N ALA A 299 -1.94 17.60 -14.83
CA ALA A 299 -2.14 17.03 -16.16
C ALA A 299 -2.54 18.11 -17.21
N GLN A 300 -3.36 19.09 -16.82
CA GLN A 300 -3.74 20.21 -17.70
C GLN A 300 -2.58 21.14 -18.02
N HIS A 301 -1.58 21.23 -17.14
CA HIS A 301 -0.42 22.12 -17.27
C HIS A 301 0.86 21.38 -17.67
N ASP A 302 0.78 20.10 -18.00
CA ASP A 302 1.93 19.30 -18.42
C ASP A 302 2.51 19.88 -19.73
N PRO A 303 3.79 20.28 -19.72
CA PRO A 303 4.44 20.84 -20.92
C PRO A 303 4.47 19.89 -22.12
N SER A 304 4.40 18.57 -21.90
CA SER A 304 4.35 17.58 -22.99
C SER A 304 3.03 17.66 -23.79
N HIS A 305 1.95 18.14 -23.17
CA HIS A 305 0.67 18.40 -23.80
C HIS A 305 0.55 19.82 -24.36
N CYS A 306 1.39 20.74 -23.92
CA CYS A 306 1.49 22.08 -24.47
C CYS A 306 2.21 22.03 -25.82
N LYS A 307 1.48 21.88 -26.93
CA LYS A 307 2.02 22.01 -28.30
C LYS A 307 2.56 23.42 -28.60
N ARG A 308 2.76 24.28 -27.59
CA ARG A 308 3.30 25.63 -27.71
C ARG A 308 4.48 25.82 -26.81
N ALA A 309 5.59 26.17 -27.45
CA ALA A 309 6.70 26.92 -26.91
C ALA A 309 7.79 26.20 -26.14
N PHE A 310 8.57 25.41 -26.77
CA PHE A 310 10.01 25.56 -26.62
C PHE A 310 10.66 25.29 -27.97
N SER A 311 10.48 26.22 -28.89
CA SER A 311 11.52 26.42 -29.92
C SER A 311 12.67 27.12 -29.21
N PRO A 312 13.82 26.50 -28.98
CA PRO A 312 15.00 27.23 -28.53
C PRO A 312 15.28 28.25 -29.63
N LYS A 313 15.21 29.53 -29.30
CA LYS A 313 15.84 30.55 -30.15
C LYS A 313 17.30 30.16 -30.24
N ARG A 314 17.71 29.61 -31.37
CA ARG A 314 19.11 29.44 -31.67
C ARG A 314 19.73 30.86 -31.72
N PRO A 315 20.94 31.00 -31.13
CA PRO A 315 21.66 32.25 -31.15
C PRO A 315 22.04 32.67 -32.58
#